data_f6677c124dc5aae6f29bc4ee73861dcd
#
_entry.id   f6677c124dc5aae6f29bc4ee73861dcd
#
_cell.length_a   1.000
_cell.length_b   1.000
_cell.length_c   1.000
_cell.angle_alpha   90.00
_cell.angle_beta   90.00
_cell.angle_gamma   90.00
#
_symmetry.space_group_name_H-M   'P 1'
#
loop_
_entity.id
_entity.type
_entity.pdbx_description
1 polymer ?
#
loop_
_entity_poly.entity_id
_entity_poly.type
_entity_poly.pdbx_seq_one_letter_code
_entity_poly.pdbx_strand_id
1 'polypeptide(L)'
;MAKPTEIPGLEPGTPLSVAGPLLVRARLDDVRRYEAAAVGTGEGEPDVDAVHDMRIASRRLRAALQLFGRGDLAALEDEVKALQDALGEVRDGQVQRRWFERHARKQDGGGRLAAWAGGGLPRASKRLRRAIRGWQGAVAPSIARAAEDAAGKGRLQGKRLAKEVRARLATLKRRLAAARDARSPRKVHRLRIAAKKLRYVAELVEPGFPGAAKGMLAALVPLQERLGDLHDTDVRIERLERLARRGQRRERRAARATLAVLHEERAREARALRRELSRWREERVVRALRRGFSRGGRRVKLRVKVAAAANGHAADAPAA
;
A
#
# COMPACT_ATOMS: atom_id res chain seq x y z
N MET A 1 9.80 1.76 5.82
CA MET A 1 9.07 1.55 4.53
C MET A 1 10.06 1.63 3.39
N ALA A 2 10.16 0.58 2.57
CA ALA A 2 11.06 0.53 1.43
C ALA A 2 10.84 1.75 0.50
N LYS A 3 11.91 2.49 0.23
CA LYS A 3 11.91 3.53 -0.80
C LYS A 3 12.14 2.86 -2.17
N PRO A 4 11.51 3.35 -3.24
CA PRO A 4 11.82 2.87 -4.58
C PRO A 4 13.26 3.25 -4.95
N THR A 5 13.96 2.38 -5.68
CA THR A 5 15.28 2.72 -6.22
C THR A 5 15.15 3.92 -7.18
N GLU A 6 15.96 4.94 -6.95
CA GLU A 6 16.09 6.08 -7.85
C GLU A 6 16.84 5.65 -9.11
N ILE A 7 16.44 6.19 -10.25
CA ILE A 7 17.07 5.90 -11.53
C ILE A 7 17.77 7.18 -12.00
N PRO A 8 19.11 7.25 -11.92
CA PRO A 8 19.85 8.42 -12.39
C PRO A 8 19.59 8.71 -13.85
N GLY A 9 19.63 9.98 -14.23
CA GLY A 9 19.51 10.41 -15.63
C GLY A 9 18.10 10.44 -16.22
N LEU A 10 17.05 10.09 -15.44
CA LEU A 10 15.67 10.28 -15.90
C LEU A 10 15.26 11.75 -15.71
N GLU A 11 14.97 12.41 -16.83
CA GLU A 11 14.56 13.81 -16.89
C GLU A 11 13.15 13.95 -17.51
N PRO A 12 12.49 15.11 -17.33
CA PRO A 12 11.18 15.37 -17.94
C PRO A 12 11.15 15.14 -19.45
N GLY A 13 12.25 15.41 -20.14
CA GLY A 13 12.43 15.21 -21.59
C GLY A 13 12.68 13.78 -22.04
N THR A 14 13.01 12.87 -21.15
CA THR A 14 13.37 11.48 -21.49
C THR A 14 12.25 10.78 -22.26
N PRO A 15 12.55 10.17 -23.43
CA PRO A 15 11.58 9.39 -24.20
C PRO A 15 11.03 8.22 -23.37
N LEU A 16 9.75 7.90 -23.54
CA LEU A 16 9.13 6.77 -22.83
C LEU A 16 9.69 5.42 -23.30
N SER A 17 10.23 5.33 -24.52
CA SER A 17 10.94 4.15 -25.01
C SER A 17 12.22 3.86 -24.23
N VAL A 18 12.82 4.86 -23.59
CA VAL A 18 13.99 4.71 -22.70
C VAL A 18 13.55 4.58 -21.25
N ALA A 19 12.69 5.45 -20.79
CA ALA A 19 12.27 5.48 -19.39
C ALA A 19 11.41 4.27 -18.98
N GLY A 20 10.59 3.73 -19.87
CA GLY A 20 9.70 2.58 -19.58
C GLY A 20 10.49 1.34 -19.18
N PRO A 21 11.41 0.83 -20.03
CA PRO A 21 12.29 -0.29 -19.69
C PRO A 21 13.06 -0.09 -18.38
N LEU A 22 13.68 1.07 -18.19
CA LEU A 22 14.45 1.39 -16.98
C LEU A 22 13.57 1.36 -15.73
N LEU A 23 12.38 1.95 -15.78
CA LEU A 23 11.43 1.96 -14.67
C LEU A 23 10.92 0.57 -14.34
N VAL A 24 10.61 -0.26 -15.33
CA VAL A 24 10.16 -1.64 -15.10
C VAL A 24 11.28 -2.47 -14.48
N ARG A 25 12.50 -2.42 -15.02
CA ARG A 25 13.66 -3.15 -14.48
C ARG A 25 13.99 -2.74 -13.05
N ALA A 26 14.06 -1.45 -12.76
CA ALA A 26 14.31 -0.97 -11.40
C ALA A 26 13.22 -1.42 -10.40
N ARG A 27 11.94 -1.48 -10.81
CA ARG A 27 10.86 -1.99 -9.95
C ARG A 27 10.92 -3.51 -9.80
N LEU A 28 11.40 -4.24 -10.80
CA LEU A 28 11.67 -5.68 -10.70
C LEU A 28 12.78 -5.95 -9.69
N ASP A 29 13.88 -5.21 -9.77
CA ASP A 29 15.02 -5.35 -8.87
C ASP A 29 14.66 -4.95 -7.42
N ASP A 30 13.79 -3.96 -7.24
CA ASP A 30 13.21 -3.64 -5.93
C ASP A 30 12.46 -4.85 -5.31
N VAL A 31 11.78 -5.68 -6.10
CA VAL A 31 11.12 -6.90 -5.60
C VAL A 31 12.14 -7.97 -5.27
N ARG A 32 13.11 -8.22 -6.16
CA ARG A 32 14.15 -9.23 -6.00
C ARG A 32 15.00 -9.04 -4.74
N ARG A 33 15.23 -7.79 -4.35
CA ARG A 33 16.01 -7.45 -3.15
C ARG A 33 15.51 -8.12 -1.88
N TYR A 34 14.22 -8.41 -1.79
CA TYR A 34 13.61 -8.96 -0.57
C TYR A 34 13.30 -10.46 -0.65
N GLU A 35 13.56 -11.12 -1.77
CA GLU A 35 13.17 -12.51 -2.02
C GLU A 35 13.72 -13.46 -0.96
N ALA A 36 15.04 -13.44 -0.73
CA ALA A 36 15.70 -14.35 0.19
C ALA A 36 15.17 -14.20 1.62
N ALA A 37 15.07 -12.96 2.10
CA ALA A 37 14.57 -12.67 3.44
C ALA A 37 13.07 -12.97 3.59
N ALA A 38 12.25 -12.76 2.54
CA ALA A 38 10.83 -13.06 2.56
C ALA A 38 10.53 -14.57 2.51
N VAL A 39 11.44 -15.38 1.98
CA VAL A 39 11.35 -16.86 2.06
C VAL A 39 11.65 -17.34 3.47
N GLY A 40 12.60 -16.70 4.16
CA GLY A 40 13.15 -17.14 5.43
C GLY A 40 14.10 -18.34 5.28
N THR A 41 14.76 -18.70 6.36
CA THR A 41 15.61 -19.90 6.43
C THR A 41 14.79 -21.09 6.90
N GLY A 42 14.74 -22.17 6.10
CA GLY A 42 14.07 -23.41 6.44
C GLY A 42 12.55 -23.30 6.58
N GLU A 43 11.98 -23.94 7.60
CA GLU A 43 10.52 -23.96 7.87
C GLU A 43 10.05 -22.78 8.74
N GLY A 44 10.95 -21.92 9.17
CA GLY A 44 10.66 -20.77 10.01
C GLY A 44 9.65 -19.80 9.43
N GLU A 45 9.15 -18.90 10.25
CA GLU A 45 8.24 -17.84 9.78
C GLU A 45 9.01 -16.84 8.90
N PRO A 46 8.42 -16.39 7.78
CA PRO A 46 9.01 -15.36 6.94
C PRO A 46 9.27 -14.06 7.70
N ASP A 47 10.38 -13.40 7.38
CA ASP A 47 10.72 -12.13 8.01
C ASP A 47 9.63 -11.07 7.79
N VAL A 48 9.22 -10.41 8.87
CA VAL A 48 8.07 -9.50 8.89
C VAL A 48 8.29 -8.26 8.03
N ASP A 49 9.52 -7.73 8.05
CA ASP A 49 9.85 -6.50 7.33
C ASP A 49 10.16 -6.79 5.87
N ALA A 50 10.80 -7.92 5.57
CA ALA A 50 11.02 -8.36 4.19
C ALA A 50 9.69 -8.66 3.46
N VAL A 51 8.76 -9.36 4.10
CA VAL A 51 7.41 -9.59 3.54
C VAL A 51 6.68 -8.25 3.31
N HIS A 52 6.77 -7.32 4.26
CA HIS A 52 6.17 -6.00 4.11
C HIS A 52 6.75 -5.24 2.92
N ASP A 53 8.06 -5.18 2.83
CA ASP A 53 8.77 -4.38 1.83
C ASP A 53 8.67 -5.03 0.42
N MET A 54 8.76 -6.35 0.31
CA MET A 54 8.49 -7.07 -0.93
C MET A 54 7.06 -6.84 -1.43
N ARG A 55 6.07 -6.79 -0.52
CA ARG A 55 4.68 -6.48 -0.86
C ARG A 55 4.50 -5.05 -1.37
N ILE A 56 5.26 -4.09 -0.84
CA ILE A 56 5.25 -2.71 -1.36
C ILE A 56 5.93 -2.65 -2.72
N ALA A 57 7.10 -3.30 -2.87
CA ALA A 57 7.84 -3.37 -4.12
C ALA A 57 6.99 -4.01 -5.25
N SER A 58 6.31 -5.13 -4.96
CA SER A 58 5.42 -5.80 -5.93
C SER A 58 4.26 -4.91 -6.39
N ARG A 59 3.71 -4.06 -5.52
CA ARG A 59 2.68 -3.09 -5.90
C ARG A 59 3.21 -2.00 -6.83
N ARG A 60 4.46 -1.55 -6.61
CA ARG A 60 5.12 -0.58 -7.49
C ARG A 60 5.42 -1.20 -8.85
N LEU A 61 5.91 -2.44 -8.87
CA LEU A 61 6.11 -3.18 -10.13
C LEU A 61 4.80 -3.32 -10.90
N ARG A 62 3.71 -3.74 -10.26
CA ARG A 62 2.39 -3.80 -10.91
C ARG A 62 1.96 -2.45 -11.48
N ALA A 63 2.18 -1.36 -10.75
CA ALA A 63 1.86 -0.02 -11.25
C ALA A 63 2.72 0.34 -12.47
N ALA A 64 3.99 -0.10 -12.54
CA ALA A 64 4.85 0.08 -13.70
C ALA A 64 4.36 -0.75 -14.90
N LEU A 65 4.01 -2.04 -14.69
CA LEU A 65 3.45 -2.89 -15.73
C LEU A 65 2.13 -2.32 -16.28
N GLN A 66 1.23 -1.84 -15.44
CA GLN A 66 -0.03 -1.20 -15.86
C GLN A 66 0.19 0.11 -16.64
N LEU A 67 1.27 0.84 -16.37
CA LEU A 67 1.54 2.12 -17.00
C LEU A 67 2.34 1.99 -18.30
N PHE A 68 3.28 1.07 -18.33
CA PHE A 68 4.26 0.90 -19.40
C PHE A 68 4.16 -0.43 -20.16
N GLY A 69 3.60 -1.49 -19.53
CA GLY A 69 3.51 -2.82 -20.12
C GLY A 69 2.67 -2.86 -21.40
N ARG A 70 3.12 -3.66 -22.36
CA ARG A 70 2.46 -3.98 -23.62
C ARG A 70 2.71 -5.43 -23.97
N GLY A 71 1.86 -6.02 -24.81
CA GLY A 71 2.03 -7.41 -25.22
C GLY A 71 2.24 -8.34 -24.02
N ASP A 72 3.24 -9.20 -24.10
CA ASP A 72 3.60 -10.19 -23.09
C ASP A 72 3.90 -9.56 -21.73
N LEU A 73 4.55 -8.39 -21.70
CA LEU A 73 4.83 -7.69 -20.45
C LEU A 73 3.54 -7.27 -19.71
N ALA A 74 2.49 -6.90 -20.44
CA ALA A 74 1.20 -6.57 -19.82
C ALA A 74 0.52 -7.80 -19.22
N ALA A 75 0.65 -8.97 -19.86
CA ALA A 75 0.08 -10.23 -19.38
C ALA A 75 0.70 -10.69 -18.05
N LEU A 76 1.97 -10.34 -17.78
CA LEU A 76 2.66 -10.69 -16.53
C LEU A 76 2.14 -9.92 -15.28
N GLU A 77 1.26 -8.93 -15.46
CA GLU A 77 0.70 -8.18 -14.32
C GLU A 77 -0.13 -9.05 -13.37
N ASP A 78 -0.86 -10.02 -13.91
CA ASP A 78 -1.65 -10.96 -13.09
C ASP A 78 -0.76 -11.92 -12.31
N GLU A 79 0.39 -12.33 -12.84
CA GLU A 79 1.37 -13.15 -12.13
C GLU A 79 2.01 -12.39 -10.96
N VAL A 80 2.34 -11.11 -11.16
CA VAL A 80 2.80 -10.24 -10.07
C VAL A 80 1.70 -10.03 -9.03
N LYS A 81 0.42 -10.00 -9.46
CA LYS A 81 -0.71 -9.94 -8.55
C LYS A 81 -0.80 -11.20 -7.70
N ALA A 82 -0.60 -12.38 -8.26
CA ALA A 82 -0.62 -13.65 -7.51
C ALA A 82 0.46 -13.66 -6.41
N LEU A 83 1.68 -13.23 -6.73
CA LEU A 83 2.75 -13.04 -5.73
C LEU A 83 2.33 -12.03 -4.65
N GLN A 84 1.77 -10.89 -5.04
CA GLN A 84 1.31 -9.85 -4.11
C GLN A 84 0.21 -10.36 -3.18
N ASP A 85 -0.68 -11.21 -3.66
CA ASP A 85 -1.77 -11.79 -2.88
C ASP A 85 -1.22 -12.78 -1.83
N ALA A 86 -0.24 -13.62 -2.19
CA ALA A 86 0.46 -14.52 -1.26
C ALA A 86 1.23 -13.76 -0.16
N LEU A 87 1.97 -12.69 -0.54
CA LEU A 87 2.62 -11.77 0.41
C LEU A 87 1.58 -11.10 1.33
N GLY A 88 0.42 -10.77 0.78
CA GLY A 88 -0.69 -10.16 1.51
C GLY A 88 -1.20 -11.05 2.63
N GLU A 89 -1.41 -12.33 2.34
CA GLU A 89 -1.94 -13.30 3.28
C GLU A 89 -1.02 -13.49 4.51
N VAL A 90 0.30 -13.62 4.29
CA VAL A 90 1.28 -13.69 5.38
C VAL A 90 1.31 -12.38 6.16
N ARG A 91 1.43 -11.25 5.47
CA ARG A 91 1.49 -9.94 6.14
C ARG A 91 0.27 -9.66 6.99
N ASP A 92 -0.92 -9.94 6.49
CA ASP A 92 -2.16 -9.71 7.21
C ASP A 92 -2.24 -10.59 8.48
N GLY A 93 -1.76 -11.85 8.42
CA GLY A 93 -1.61 -12.73 9.59
C GLY A 93 -0.63 -12.17 10.62
N GLN A 94 0.58 -11.77 10.18
CA GLN A 94 1.62 -11.20 11.05
C GLN A 94 1.16 -9.91 11.76
N VAL A 95 0.54 -9.00 11.00
CA VAL A 95 0.02 -7.73 11.56
C VAL A 95 -1.06 -7.99 12.61
N GLN A 96 -1.99 -8.90 12.33
CA GLN A 96 -3.07 -9.22 13.25
C GLN A 96 -2.52 -9.88 14.53
N ARG A 97 -1.66 -10.91 14.39
CA ARG A 97 -1.03 -11.58 15.54
C ARG A 97 -0.29 -10.58 16.43
N ARG A 98 0.61 -9.76 15.85
CA ARG A 98 1.37 -8.74 16.58
C ARG A 98 0.48 -7.70 17.27
N TRP A 99 -0.67 -7.34 16.66
CA TRP A 99 -1.61 -6.44 17.30
C TRP A 99 -2.25 -7.09 18.53
N PHE A 100 -2.72 -8.33 18.43
CA PHE A 100 -3.30 -9.04 19.58
C PHE A 100 -2.27 -9.33 20.68
N GLU A 101 -1.04 -9.67 20.35
CA GLU A 101 0.06 -9.85 21.31
C GLU A 101 0.29 -8.58 22.15
N ARG A 102 0.30 -7.42 21.54
CA ARG A 102 0.45 -6.14 22.24
C ARG A 102 -0.75 -5.77 23.10
N HIS A 103 -1.95 -6.11 22.68
CA HIS A 103 -3.18 -5.80 23.38
C HIS A 103 -3.55 -6.88 24.41
N ALA A 104 -3.01 -8.08 24.28
CA ALA A 104 -3.16 -9.19 25.22
C ALA A 104 -2.64 -8.87 26.61
N ARG A 105 -1.57 -8.11 26.70
CA ARG A 105 -0.99 -7.67 27.98
C ARG A 105 -1.93 -6.79 28.79
N LYS A 106 -3.01 -6.29 28.19
CA LYS A 106 -3.96 -5.36 28.79
C LYS A 106 -5.33 -5.99 29.06
N GLN A 107 -5.62 -7.22 28.61
CA GLN A 107 -6.94 -7.86 28.72
C GLN A 107 -6.85 -9.37 28.92
N ASP A 108 -7.75 -9.92 29.72
CA ASP A 108 -7.96 -11.37 29.89
C ASP A 108 -8.27 -12.03 28.53
N GLY A 109 -7.50 -13.06 28.17
CA GLY A 109 -7.70 -13.86 26.97
C GLY A 109 -7.00 -13.37 25.69
N GLY A 110 -6.21 -12.31 25.74
CA GLY A 110 -5.51 -11.76 24.59
C GLY A 110 -4.49 -12.71 23.97
N GLY A 111 -3.78 -13.51 24.76
CA GLY A 111 -2.86 -14.54 24.22
C GLY A 111 -3.56 -15.58 23.34
N ARG A 112 -4.82 -15.92 23.65
CA ARG A 112 -5.64 -16.82 22.81
C ARG A 112 -6.04 -16.17 21.50
N LEU A 113 -6.36 -14.89 21.51
CA LEU A 113 -6.68 -14.14 20.30
C LEU A 113 -5.44 -13.99 19.40
N ALA A 114 -4.25 -13.82 20.00
CA ALA A 114 -3.01 -13.80 19.24
C ALA A 114 -2.71 -15.15 18.57
N ALA A 115 -2.83 -16.25 19.33
CA ALA A 115 -2.68 -17.60 18.79
C ALA A 115 -3.70 -17.90 17.69
N TRP A 116 -4.96 -17.55 17.89
CA TRP A 116 -5.99 -17.67 16.86
C TRP A 116 -5.68 -16.82 15.62
N ALA A 117 -5.25 -15.59 15.79
CA ALA A 117 -4.92 -14.70 14.66
C ALA A 117 -3.74 -15.20 13.85
N GLY A 118 -2.76 -15.85 14.51
CA GLY A 118 -1.58 -16.45 13.88
C GLY A 118 -1.80 -17.86 13.32
N GLY A 119 -2.88 -18.54 13.67
CA GLY A 119 -3.09 -19.98 13.34
C GLY A 119 -3.08 -20.31 11.85
N GLY A 120 -3.33 -19.34 10.97
CA GLY A 120 -3.22 -19.49 9.51
C GLY A 120 -1.83 -19.29 8.93
N LEU A 121 -0.90 -18.71 9.71
CA LEU A 121 0.44 -18.31 9.22
C LEU A 121 1.27 -19.46 8.64
N PRO A 122 1.35 -20.67 9.24
CA PRO A 122 2.16 -21.74 8.66
C PRO A 122 1.72 -22.11 7.23
N ARG A 123 0.39 -22.17 7.01
CA ARG A 123 -0.16 -22.47 5.67
C ARG A 123 0.09 -21.31 4.69
N ALA A 124 -0.09 -20.06 5.13
CA ALA A 124 0.18 -18.89 4.32
C ALA A 124 1.67 -18.82 3.95
N SER A 125 2.58 -19.09 4.90
CA SER A 125 4.03 -19.11 4.67
C SER A 125 4.42 -20.19 3.64
N LYS A 126 3.82 -21.39 3.71
CA LYS A 126 4.05 -22.43 2.71
C LYS A 126 3.60 -22.00 1.31
N ARG A 127 2.43 -21.34 1.20
CA ARG A 127 1.95 -20.78 -0.07
C ARG A 127 2.87 -19.67 -0.59
N LEU A 128 3.34 -18.79 0.29
CA LEU A 128 4.27 -17.71 -0.08
C LEU A 128 5.58 -18.27 -0.63
N ARG A 129 6.18 -19.26 0.03
CA ARG A 129 7.41 -19.91 -0.47
C ARG A 129 7.22 -20.52 -1.86
N ARG A 130 6.06 -21.15 -2.12
CA ARG A 130 5.75 -21.68 -3.45
C ARG A 130 5.60 -20.53 -4.47
N ALA A 131 4.91 -19.45 -4.11
CA ALA A 131 4.74 -18.28 -4.98
C ALA A 131 6.08 -17.62 -5.30
N ILE A 132 6.99 -17.49 -4.32
CA ILE A 132 8.33 -16.93 -4.55
C ILE A 132 9.17 -17.83 -5.45
N ARG A 133 9.11 -19.18 -5.29
CA ARG A 133 9.81 -20.08 -6.22
C ARG A 133 9.31 -19.97 -7.66
N GLY A 134 7.99 -19.90 -7.86
CA GLY A 134 7.41 -19.67 -9.19
C GLY A 134 7.81 -18.31 -9.77
N TRP A 135 7.81 -17.30 -8.94
CA TRP A 135 8.29 -15.96 -9.28
C TRP A 135 9.75 -15.98 -9.75
N GLN A 136 10.65 -16.59 -8.98
CA GLN A 136 12.08 -16.67 -9.30
C GLN A 136 12.37 -17.48 -10.56
N GLY A 137 11.69 -18.63 -10.71
CA GLY A 137 11.95 -19.57 -11.82
C GLY A 137 11.34 -19.12 -13.16
N ALA A 138 10.24 -18.38 -13.14
CA ALA A 138 9.52 -18.06 -14.38
C ALA A 138 9.18 -16.58 -14.53
N VAL A 139 8.48 -15.98 -13.55
CA VAL A 139 7.86 -14.65 -13.72
C VAL A 139 8.90 -13.55 -13.78
N ALA A 140 9.82 -13.49 -12.83
CA ALA A 140 10.85 -12.45 -12.78
C ALA A 140 11.79 -12.50 -14.00
N PRO A 141 12.28 -13.67 -14.48
CA PRO A 141 13.02 -13.76 -15.72
C PRO A 141 12.21 -13.32 -16.95
N SER A 142 10.92 -13.65 -17.01
CA SER A 142 10.05 -13.23 -18.12
C SER A 142 9.84 -11.72 -18.15
N ILE A 143 9.63 -11.07 -16.98
CA ILE A 143 9.57 -9.61 -16.89
C ILE A 143 10.90 -8.98 -17.32
N ALA A 144 12.04 -9.56 -16.91
CA ALA A 144 13.36 -9.04 -17.28
C ALA A 144 13.58 -9.06 -18.79
N ARG A 145 13.16 -10.14 -19.48
CA ARG A 145 13.24 -10.26 -20.94
C ARG A 145 12.30 -9.29 -21.66
N ALA A 146 11.03 -9.26 -21.23
CA ALA A 146 10.00 -8.43 -21.85
C ALA A 146 10.08 -6.93 -21.43
N ALA A 147 10.99 -6.55 -20.53
CA ALA A 147 11.09 -5.16 -20.06
C ALA A 147 11.41 -4.17 -21.20
N GLU A 148 12.10 -4.59 -22.25
CA GLU A 148 12.37 -3.76 -23.44
C GLU A 148 11.08 -3.39 -24.19
N ASP A 149 10.03 -4.23 -24.11
CA ASP A 149 8.71 -3.97 -24.66
C ASP A 149 7.92 -2.94 -23.84
N ALA A 150 8.47 -2.50 -22.70
CA ALA A 150 7.91 -1.44 -21.87
C ALA A 150 8.01 -0.08 -22.56
N ALA A 151 7.53 -0.01 -23.78
CA ALA A 151 7.65 1.14 -24.64
C ALA A 151 6.36 1.98 -24.64
N GLY A 152 6.54 3.24 -24.93
CA GLY A 152 5.43 4.14 -25.22
C GLY A 152 5.89 5.28 -26.09
N LYS A 153 4.99 5.76 -26.97
CA LYS A 153 5.25 7.01 -27.68
C LYS A 153 5.14 8.19 -26.71
N GLY A 154 6.08 9.13 -26.78
CA GLY A 154 6.10 10.37 -26.01
C GLY A 154 7.27 10.44 -25.02
N ARG A 155 7.16 11.38 -24.09
CA ARG A 155 8.20 11.68 -23.07
C ARG A 155 7.62 11.53 -21.65
N LEU A 156 8.48 11.47 -20.63
CA LEU A 156 8.06 11.41 -19.23
C LEU A 156 7.14 12.58 -18.86
N GLN A 157 7.52 13.81 -19.21
CA GLN A 157 6.64 14.98 -19.07
C GLN A 157 5.67 15.10 -20.26
N GLY A 158 4.94 14.03 -20.57
CA GLY A 158 4.07 13.99 -21.73
C GLY A 158 2.57 13.98 -21.40
N LYS A 159 1.75 14.28 -22.44
CA LYS A 159 0.28 14.27 -22.33
C LYS A 159 -0.27 12.91 -21.86
N ARG A 160 0.38 11.81 -22.26
CA ARG A 160 -0.04 10.45 -21.91
C ARG A 160 0.01 10.22 -20.40
N LEU A 161 1.18 10.43 -19.77
CA LEU A 161 1.33 10.22 -18.31
C LEU A 161 0.52 11.22 -17.51
N ALA A 162 0.47 12.48 -17.94
CA ALA A 162 -0.40 13.48 -17.32
C ALA A 162 -1.89 13.08 -17.38
N LYS A 163 -2.36 12.46 -18.48
CA LYS A 163 -3.73 11.95 -18.61
C LYS A 163 -3.98 10.82 -17.61
N GLU A 164 -3.04 9.89 -17.48
CA GLU A 164 -3.13 8.75 -16.54
C GLU A 164 -3.22 9.22 -15.08
N VAL A 165 -2.37 10.16 -14.68
CA VAL A 165 -2.44 10.74 -13.32
C VAL A 165 -3.78 11.44 -13.09
N ARG A 166 -4.24 12.25 -14.07
CA ARG A 166 -5.53 12.95 -13.95
C ARG A 166 -6.73 12.00 -13.87
N ALA A 167 -6.71 10.87 -14.59
CA ALA A 167 -7.77 9.85 -14.53
C ALA A 167 -7.85 9.20 -13.14
N ARG A 168 -6.69 8.88 -12.55
CA ARG A 168 -6.62 8.33 -11.19
C ARG A 168 -7.02 9.36 -10.13
N LEU A 169 -6.63 10.62 -10.32
CA LEU A 169 -7.06 11.72 -9.45
C LEU A 169 -8.57 11.96 -9.51
N ALA A 170 -9.18 11.87 -10.70
CA ALA A 170 -10.63 11.93 -10.86
C ALA A 170 -11.33 10.76 -10.14
N THR A 171 -10.74 9.56 -10.21
CA THR A 171 -11.24 8.41 -9.46
C THR A 171 -11.15 8.63 -7.94
N LEU A 172 -10.01 9.13 -7.46
CA LEU A 172 -9.85 9.50 -6.05
C LEU A 172 -10.93 10.51 -5.61
N LYS A 173 -11.18 11.56 -6.40
CA LYS A 173 -12.21 12.57 -6.12
C LYS A 173 -13.59 11.93 -5.95
N ARG A 174 -14.00 11.04 -6.85
CA ARG A 174 -15.29 10.31 -6.72
C ARG A 174 -15.35 9.45 -5.45
N ARG A 175 -14.23 8.78 -5.09
CA ARG A 175 -14.17 7.95 -3.88
C ARG A 175 -14.15 8.79 -2.59
N LEU A 176 -13.51 9.96 -2.60
CA LEU A 176 -13.58 10.93 -1.50
C LEU A 176 -15.03 11.37 -1.24
N ALA A 177 -15.77 11.73 -2.29
CA ALA A 177 -17.17 12.12 -2.18
C ALA A 177 -18.03 10.97 -1.62
N ALA A 178 -17.84 9.74 -2.11
CA ALA A 178 -18.59 8.57 -1.66
C ALA A 178 -18.29 8.14 -0.21
N ALA A 179 -17.07 8.39 0.29
CA ALA A 179 -16.62 8.00 1.63
C ALA A 179 -16.67 9.16 2.64
N ARG A 180 -17.32 10.27 2.32
CA ARG A 180 -17.27 11.55 3.06
C ARG A 180 -17.61 11.46 4.56
N ASP A 181 -18.47 10.52 4.96
CA ASP A 181 -18.88 10.32 6.34
C ASP A 181 -18.04 9.28 7.11
N ALA A 182 -17.14 8.57 6.39
CA ALA A 182 -16.29 7.50 6.91
C ALA A 182 -17.08 6.37 7.64
N ARG A 183 -18.39 6.25 7.40
CA ARG A 183 -19.23 5.25 8.06
C ARG A 183 -19.15 3.88 7.43
N SER A 184 -19.10 3.82 6.09
CA SER A 184 -19.11 2.55 5.36
C SER A 184 -17.70 1.98 5.17
N PRO A 185 -17.36 0.80 5.76
CA PRO A 185 -16.07 0.15 5.56
C PRO A 185 -15.76 -0.09 4.08
N ARG A 186 -16.77 -0.51 3.29
CA ARG A 186 -16.61 -0.74 1.84
C ARG A 186 -16.25 0.52 1.07
N LYS A 187 -16.85 1.68 1.41
CA LYS A 187 -16.54 2.96 0.75
C LYS A 187 -15.16 3.45 1.12
N VAL A 188 -14.78 3.34 2.41
CA VAL A 188 -13.44 3.67 2.92
C VAL A 188 -12.38 2.78 2.26
N HIS A 189 -12.62 1.47 2.17
CA HIS A 189 -11.71 0.54 1.49
C HIS A 189 -11.49 0.91 0.01
N ARG A 190 -12.57 1.24 -0.72
CA ARG A 190 -12.46 1.68 -2.13
C ARG A 190 -11.66 2.99 -2.26
N LEU A 191 -11.81 3.92 -1.32
CA LEU A 191 -11.01 5.14 -1.26
C LEU A 191 -9.54 4.83 -1.01
N ARG A 192 -9.24 3.93 -0.05
CA ARG A 192 -7.87 3.47 0.25
C ARG A 192 -7.18 2.87 -0.98
N ILE A 193 -7.89 2.02 -1.74
CA ILE A 193 -7.36 1.46 -3.00
C ILE A 193 -7.07 2.56 -4.01
N ALA A 194 -7.97 3.53 -4.19
CA ALA A 194 -7.77 4.64 -5.12
C ALA A 194 -6.57 5.51 -4.73
N ALA A 195 -6.41 5.81 -3.44
CA ALA A 195 -5.28 6.57 -2.92
C ALA A 195 -3.95 5.83 -3.15
N LYS A 196 -3.90 4.51 -2.90
CA LYS A 196 -2.71 3.68 -3.16
C LYS A 196 -2.34 3.66 -4.64
N LYS A 197 -3.31 3.41 -5.52
CA LYS A 197 -3.07 3.40 -6.99
C LYS A 197 -2.53 4.75 -7.48
N LEU A 198 -3.07 5.85 -6.99
CA LEU A 198 -2.58 7.18 -7.35
C LEU A 198 -1.16 7.43 -6.83
N ARG A 199 -0.86 7.00 -5.59
CA ARG A 199 0.47 7.14 -5.01
C ARG A 199 1.54 6.43 -5.84
N TYR A 200 1.34 5.15 -6.18
CA TYR A 200 2.34 4.40 -6.95
C TYR A 200 2.57 4.98 -8.34
N VAL A 201 1.52 5.49 -8.98
CA VAL A 201 1.69 6.20 -10.26
C VAL A 201 2.41 7.54 -10.07
N ALA A 202 2.12 8.30 -8.98
CA ALA A 202 2.85 9.53 -8.69
C ALA A 202 4.35 9.28 -8.48
N GLU A 203 4.72 8.19 -7.78
CA GLU A 203 6.11 7.76 -7.61
C GLU A 203 6.79 7.44 -8.97
N LEU A 204 6.08 6.77 -9.89
CA LEU A 204 6.61 6.41 -11.21
C LEU A 204 6.79 7.60 -12.16
N VAL A 205 5.92 8.61 -12.06
CA VAL A 205 5.99 9.78 -12.95
C VAL A 205 6.79 10.93 -12.36
N GLU A 206 7.35 10.76 -11.17
CA GLU A 206 8.12 11.80 -10.48
C GLU A 206 9.23 12.38 -11.35
N PRO A 207 10.06 11.60 -12.07
CA PRO A 207 11.10 12.16 -12.92
C PRO A 207 10.57 13.09 -14.01
N GLY A 208 9.36 12.84 -14.50
CA GLY A 208 8.70 13.70 -15.48
C GLY A 208 7.99 14.93 -14.89
N PHE A 209 7.57 14.85 -13.62
CA PHE A 209 6.76 15.88 -12.96
C PHE A 209 7.22 16.09 -11.50
N PRO A 210 8.49 16.39 -11.23
CA PRO A 210 9.07 16.29 -9.88
C PRO A 210 8.34 17.14 -8.84
N GLY A 211 8.04 18.41 -9.15
CA GLY A 211 7.33 19.29 -8.22
C GLY A 211 5.88 18.88 -7.97
N ALA A 212 5.18 18.42 -9.01
CA ALA A 212 3.79 18.01 -8.92
C ALA A 212 3.63 16.65 -8.22
N ALA A 213 4.52 15.69 -8.53
CA ALA A 213 4.53 14.38 -7.90
C ALA A 213 4.88 14.49 -6.41
N LYS A 214 5.92 15.23 -6.05
CA LYS A 214 6.30 15.50 -4.65
C LYS A 214 5.15 16.12 -3.85
N GLY A 215 4.46 17.13 -4.42
CA GLY A 215 3.29 17.73 -3.79
C GLY A 215 2.13 16.74 -3.62
N MET A 216 1.90 15.86 -4.61
CA MET A 216 0.89 14.83 -4.54
C MET A 216 1.21 13.77 -3.49
N LEU A 217 2.46 13.31 -3.42
CA LEU A 217 2.91 12.34 -2.42
C LEU A 217 2.79 12.90 -1.00
N ALA A 218 3.20 14.14 -0.79
CA ALA A 218 3.06 14.81 0.50
C ALA A 218 1.58 14.90 0.98
N ALA A 219 0.64 15.06 0.06
CA ALA A 219 -0.78 15.06 0.39
C ALA A 219 -1.35 13.64 0.61
N LEU A 220 -0.89 12.65 -0.17
CA LEU A 220 -1.43 11.28 -0.13
C LEU A 220 -0.96 10.46 1.06
N VAL A 221 0.27 10.68 1.54
CA VAL A 221 0.85 9.86 2.63
C VAL A 221 0.00 9.95 3.91
N PRO A 222 -0.31 11.13 4.46
CA PRO A 222 -1.14 11.24 5.68
C PRO A 222 -2.56 10.67 5.48
N LEU A 223 -3.15 10.88 4.30
CA LEU A 223 -4.45 10.31 3.98
C LEU A 223 -4.42 8.77 3.99
N GLN A 224 -3.35 8.16 3.45
CA GLN A 224 -3.21 6.71 3.39
C GLN A 224 -2.97 6.09 4.77
N GLU A 225 -2.24 6.76 5.64
CA GLU A 225 -2.06 6.34 7.04
C GLU A 225 -3.42 6.26 7.75
N ARG A 226 -4.20 7.34 7.72
CA ARG A 226 -5.55 7.36 8.30
C ARG A 226 -6.49 6.30 7.72
N LEU A 227 -6.45 6.12 6.39
CA LEU A 227 -7.22 5.08 5.72
C LEU A 227 -6.72 3.66 6.05
N GLY A 228 -5.44 3.53 6.37
CA GLY A 228 -4.81 2.29 6.81
C GLY A 228 -5.31 1.88 8.19
N ASP A 229 -5.18 2.79 9.17
CA ASP A 229 -5.58 2.57 10.56
C ASP A 229 -7.04 2.13 10.65
N LEU A 230 -7.95 2.93 10.07
CA LEU A 230 -9.39 2.60 10.08
C LEU A 230 -9.70 1.27 9.38
N HIS A 231 -9.02 0.97 8.26
CA HIS A 231 -9.21 -0.32 7.58
C HIS A 231 -8.73 -1.50 8.42
N ASP A 232 -7.60 -1.37 9.09
CA ASP A 232 -7.06 -2.44 9.94
C ASP A 232 -7.98 -2.70 11.13
N THR A 233 -8.58 -1.66 11.70
CA THR A 233 -9.62 -1.76 12.74
C THR A 233 -10.89 -2.42 12.20
N ASP A 234 -11.38 -2.04 11.01
CA ASP A 234 -12.52 -2.70 10.34
C ASP A 234 -12.27 -4.20 10.12
N VAL A 235 -11.05 -4.59 9.68
CA VAL A 235 -10.68 -6.01 9.47
C VAL A 235 -10.66 -6.78 10.80
N ARG A 236 -10.15 -6.16 11.88
CA ARG A 236 -10.15 -6.78 13.21
C ARG A 236 -11.57 -7.02 13.73
N ILE A 237 -12.43 -6.02 13.60
CA ILE A 237 -13.85 -6.13 13.97
C ILE A 237 -14.50 -7.28 13.22
N GLU A 238 -14.41 -7.32 11.89
CA GLU A 238 -15.01 -8.39 11.07
C GLU A 238 -14.51 -9.80 11.48
N ARG A 239 -13.20 -9.93 11.74
CA ARG A 239 -12.62 -11.22 12.17
C ARG A 239 -13.11 -11.63 13.55
N LEU A 240 -13.14 -10.70 14.51
CA LEU A 240 -13.61 -10.99 15.86
C LEU A 240 -15.11 -11.25 15.93
N GLU A 241 -15.92 -10.59 15.12
CA GLU A 241 -17.35 -10.90 15.03
C GLU A 241 -17.59 -12.34 14.53
N ARG A 242 -16.79 -12.80 13.55
CA ARG A 242 -16.84 -14.21 13.13
C ARG A 242 -16.44 -15.16 14.25
N LEU A 243 -15.39 -14.83 15.01
CA LEU A 243 -14.95 -15.61 16.17
C LEU A 243 -15.98 -15.61 17.29
N ALA A 244 -16.60 -14.48 17.59
CA ALA A 244 -17.65 -14.35 18.60
C ALA A 244 -18.90 -15.17 18.28
N ARG A 245 -19.16 -15.46 16.98
CA ARG A 245 -20.26 -16.34 16.55
C ARG A 245 -19.87 -17.82 16.56
N ARG A 246 -18.66 -18.18 16.11
CA ARG A 246 -18.28 -19.57 15.76
C ARG A 246 -17.15 -20.16 16.60
N GLY A 247 -16.47 -19.36 17.42
CA GLY A 247 -15.33 -19.78 18.22
C GLY A 247 -15.76 -20.63 19.46
N GLN A 248 -14.78 -21.17 20.18
CA GLN A 248 -14.99 -21.84 21.46
C GLN A 248 -15.45 -20.85 22.55
N ARG A 249 -16.06 -21.32 23.63
CA ARG A 249 -16.65 -20.48 24.70
C ARG A 249 -15.68 -19.40 25.21
N ARG A 250 -14.42 -19.78 25.47
CA ARG A 250 -13.41 -18.82 25.99
C ARG A 250 -12.98 -17.81 24.93
N GLU A 251 -12.84 -18.23 23.67
CA GLU A 251 -12.53 -17.36 22.53
C GLU A 251 -13.67 -16.36 22.26
N ARG A 252 -14.92 -16.83 22.30
CA ARG A 252 -16.11 -15.97 22.14
C ARG A 252 -16.18 -14.87 23.20
N ARG A 253 -15.85 -15.22 24.48
CA ARG A 253 -15.82 -14.23 25.57
C ARG A 253 -14.75 -13.17 25.32
N ALA A 254 -13.51 -13.59 25.02
CA ALA A 254 -12.41 -12.69 24.70
C ALA A 254 -12.71 -11.80 23.47
N ALA A 255 -13.27 -12.39 22.40
CA ALA A 255 -13.65 -11.65 21.21
C ALA A 255 -14.68 -10.56 21.49
N ARG A 256 -15.73 -10.86 22.29
CA ARG A 256 -16.77 -9.87 22.65
C ARG A 256 -16.21 -8.71 23.48
N ALA A 257 -15.33 -8.99 24.45
CA ALA A 257 -14.69 -7.95 25.25
C ALA A 257 -13.83 -7.02 24.38
N THR A 258 -13.04 -7.59 23.44
CA THR A 258 -12.20 -6.82 22.54
C THR A 258 -13.01 -6.02 21.51
N LEU A 259 -14.16 -6.56 21.05
CA LEU A 259 -15.03 -5.85 20.10
C LEU A 259 -15.55 -4.52 20.66
N ALA A 260 -15.91 -4.46 21.95
CA ALA A 260 -16.38 -3.21 22.56
C ALA A 260 -15.33 -2.09 22.40
N VAL A 261 -14.08 -2.40 22.75
CA VAL A 261 -12.94 -1.46 22.64
C VAL A 261 -12.69 -1.04 21.18
N LEU A 262 -12.71 -2.02 20.27
CA LEU A 262 -12.48 -1.74 18.84
C LEU A 262 -13.58 -0.89 18.19
N HIS A 263 -14.82 -1.02 18.61
CA HIS A 263 -15.90 -0.15 18.11
C HIS A 263 -15.71 1.32 18.53
N GLU A 264 -15.24 1.56 19.76
CA GLU A 264 -14.88 2.91 20.21
C GLU A 264 -13.68 3.46 19.46
N GLU A 265 -12.62 2.65 19.28
CA GLU A 265 -11.43 3.01 18.50
C GLU A 265 -11.83 3.38 17.08
N ARG A 266 -12.61 2.52 16.42
CA ARG A 266 -13.14 2.78 15.09
C ARG A 266 -13.91 4.10 14.99
N ALA A 267 -14.72 4.39 16.01
CA ALA A 267 -15.47 5.65 16.04
C ALA A 267 -14.55 6.89 16.14
N ARG A 268 -13.44 6.79 16.93
CA ARG A 268 -12.41 7.83 17.02
C ARG A 268 -11.69 8.03 15.68
N GLU A 269 -11.23 6.92 15.06
CA GLU A 269 -10.55 6.93 13.77
C GLU A 269 -11.45 7.48 12.65
N ALA A 270 -12.72 7.07 12.62
CA ALA A 270 -13.68 7.59 11.66
C ALA A 270 -13.92 9.10 11.81
N ARG A 271 -13.91 9.64 13.03
CA ARG A 271 -13.96 11.09 13.27
C ARG A 271 -12.70 11.79 12.77
N ALA A 272 -11.53 11.21 13.01
CA ALA A 272 -10.25 11.75 12.53
C ALA A 272 -10.20 11.74 10.98
N LEU A 273 -10.59 10.63 10.37
CA LEU A 273 -10.67 10.52 8.91
C LEU A 273 -11.65 11.54 8.30
N ARG A 274 -12.84 11.75 8.89
CA ARG A 274 -13.79 12.77 8.40
C ARG A 274 -13.19 14.18 8.36
N ARG A 275 -12.40 14.56 9.39
CA ARG A 275 -11.68 15.84 9.40
C ARG A 275 -10.66 15.92 8.27
N GLU A 276 -9.93 14.84 8.01
CA GLU A 276 -8.99 14.77 6.90
C GLU A 276 -9.71 14.85 5.55
N LEU A 277 -10.79 14.10 5.37
CA LEU A 277 -11.59 14.10 4.14
C LEU A 277 -12.22 15.47 3.86
N SER A 278 -12.55 16.27 4.88
CA SER A 278 -13.05 17.64 4.67
C SER A 278 -11.98 18.55 4.06
N ARG A 279 -10.72 18.43 4.45
CA ARG A 279 -9.60 19.16 3.84
C ARG A 279 -9.41 18.81 2.36
N TRP A 280 -9.57 17.52 2.01
CA TRP A 280 -9.48 17.05 0.63
C TRP A 280 -10.65 17.49 -0.25
N ARG A 281 -11.82 17.71 0.33
CA ARG A 281 -13.01 18.21 -0.38
C ARG A 281 -12.89 19.67 -0.79
N GLU A 282 -12.05 20.46 -0.10
CA GLU A 282 -11.74 21.76 -0.60
C GLU A 282 -11.21 21.60 -2.01
N GLU A 283 -12.00 22.00 -2.99
CA GLU A 283 -11.68 21.87 -4.43
C GLU A 283 -10.31 22.42 -4.79
N ARG A 284 -9.71 23.23 -3.91
CA ARG A 284 -8.38 23.82 -4.03
C ARG A 284 -7.28 22.76 -4.11
N VAL A 285 -7.31 21.72 -3.26
CA VAL A 285 -6.27 20.68 -3.26
C VAL A 285 -6.31 19.88 -4.56
N VAL A 286 -7.49 19.36 -4.92
CA VAL A 286 -7.65 18.58 -6.15
C VAL A 286 -7.37 19.42 -7.40
N ARG A 287 -7.79 20.70 -7.43
CA ARG A 287 -7.48 21.61 -8.54
C ARG A 287 -5.98 21.93 -8.64
N ALA A 288 -5.31 22.13 -7.52
CA ALA A 288 -3.88 22.40 -7.49
C ALA A 288 -3.09 21.17 -8.00
N LEU A 289 -3.43 19.96 -7.53
CA LEU A 289 -2.81 18.73 -8.01
C LEU A 289 -3.05 18.52 -9.52
N ARG A 290 -4.28 18.77 -9.99
CA ARG A 290 -4.62 18.65 -11.41
C ARG A 290 -3.83 19.61 -12.30
N ARG A 291 -3.61 20.86 -11.84
CA ARG A 291 -2.81 21.87 -12.57
C ARG A 291 -1.33 21.48 -12.66
N GLY A 292 -0.77 20.86 -11.61
CA GLY A 292 0.61 20.39 -11.59
C GLY A 292 0.92 19.36 -12.66
N PHE A 293 -0.09 18.57 -13.08
CA PHE A 293 0.01 17.59 -14.17
C PHE A 293 -0.59 18.10 -15.50
N SER A 294 -0.70 19.40 -15.70
CA SER A 294 -1.01 20.02 -16.98
C SER A 294 0.27 20.28 -17.79
N ARG A 295 0.11 20.66 -19.09
CA ARG A 295 1.25 21.07 -19.92
C ARG A 295 2.06 22.18 -19.23
N GLY A 296 3.36 21.97 -19.05
CA GLY A 296 4.30 22.96 -18.53
C GLY A 296 4.68 22.84 -17.03
N GLY A 297 4.21 21.80 -16.31
CA GLY A 297 4.77 21.38 -15.01
C GLY A 297 5.00 22.49 -13.97
N ARG A 298 4.08 23.47 -13.84
CA ARG A 298 4.24 24.57 -12.87
C ARG A 298 4.34 24.01 -11.45
N ARG A 299 5.34 24.45 -10.68
CA ARG A 299 5.48 24.16 -9.25
C ARG A 299 4.16 24.47 -8.54
N VAL A 300 3.54 23.43 -7.98
CA VAL A 300 2.35 23.59 -7.16
C VAL A 300 2.80 23.89 -5.74
N LYS A 301 2.73 25.12 -5.30
CA LYS A 301 2.86 25.47 -3.87
C LYS A 301 1.59 25.00 -3.15
N LEU A 302 1.57 23.74 -2.73
CA LEU A 302 0.60 23.22 -1.77
C LEU A 302 1.06 23.66 -0.37
N ARG A 303 0.43 24.70 0.20
CA ARG A 303 0.46 24.91 1.65
C ARG A 303 -0.49 23.90 2.30
N VAL A 304 -0.09 22.63 2.29
CA VAL A 304 -0.65 21.64 3.21
C VAL A 304 0.06 21.92 4.54
N LYS A 305 -0.62 22.54 5.50
CA LYS A 305 -0.17 22.50 6.88
C LYS A 305 -0.22 21.01 7.27
N VAL A 306 0.92 20.34 7.19
CA VAL A 306 1.14 19.06 7.83
C VAL A 306 1.04 19.40 9.33
N ALA A 307 -0.08 19.05 9.94
CA ALA A 307 -0.10 18.98 11.39
C ALA A 307 0.93 17.90 11.74
N ALA A 308 2.04 18.31 12.34
CA ALA A 308 2.99 17.38 12.91
C ALA A 308 2.17 16.40 13.75
N ALA A 309 2.16 15.14 13.35
CA ALA A 309 1.64 14.08 14.19
C ALA A 309 2.55 14.10 15.43
N ALA A 310 2.00 14.52 16.56
CA ALA A 310 2.60 14.26 17.84
C ALA A 310 2.57 12.72 18.00
N ASN A 311 3.55 12.05 17.45
CA ASN A 311 3.88 10.68 17.76
C ASN A 311 4.53 10.69 19.13
N GLY A 312 3.69 10.66 20.19
CA GLY A 312 4.08 10.20 21.50
C GLY A 312 4.41 8.69 21.43
N HIS A 313 5.49 8.33 20.78
CA HIS A 313 6.25 7.13 21.09
C HIS A 313 7.39 7.59 21.97
N ALA A 314 7.13 7.61 23.27
CA ALA A 314 8.18 7.56 24.25
C ALA A 314 8.99 6.28 23.98
N ALA A 315 10.18 6.45 23.47
CA ALA A 315 11.22 5.46 23.51
C ALA A 315 11.62 5.33 24.98
N ASP A 316 11.18 4.28 25.67
CA ASP A 316 11.84 3.83 26.88
C ASP A 316 13.23 3.32 26.49
N ALA A 317 14.24 4.14 26.78
CA ALA A 317 15.62 3.71 26.84
C ALA A 317 15.80 2.92 28.14
N PRO A 318 16.53 1.78 28.14
CA PRO A 318 16.92 1.14 29.38
C PRO A 318 18.06 1.97 30.00
N ALA A 319 17.83 2.46 31.20
CA ALA A 319 18.91 2.91 32.07
C ALA A 319 19.74 1.71 32.54
N ALA A 320 21.01 1.95 32.64
CA ALA A 320 22.12 1.11 33.07
C ALA A 320 21.84 0.12 34.19
#